data_1cec3ef96e19602448f44a242dce38cb
#
_entry.id   1cec3ef96e19602448f44a242dce38cb
#
_cell.length_a   1.000
_cell.length_b   1.000
_cell.length_c   1.000
_cell.angle_alpha   90.00
_cell.angle_beta   90.00
_cell.angle_gamma   90.00
#
_symmetry.space_group_name_H-M   'P 1'
#
loop_
_entity.id
_entity.type
_entity.pdbx_description
1 polymer ?
#
loop_
_entity_poly.entity_id
_entity_poly.type
_entity_poly.pdbx_seq_one_letter_code
_entity_poly.pdbx_strand_id
1 'polypeptide(L)'
;MPAAAARPPVVAVVGATATGKSALAVALAHALDGEVVNGDALQFYRGMDVGTAKVTQAEREGVPHHQLDVLDVGQEASVAAFQSAARDLFDQIRARGRTPILVGGSGLYVRAALDVLEFPPTDPALRAELEARAQREGLAGLRAELAALDPVSAERLQDARRIVRALEVCRLTGRPFSAFMPERTYAPEVAPVVQLGLRLDRAELHRRIAARVERMLAEGLLDEVRRLDVPGPEGLRQGPTASRAIGYAQMLAVLDGELTEAEAADQTVVATRRFARRQETWFRADPRVVWLDAQGEDVVAEALAVVAGGAT
;
A
#
# COMPACT_ATOMS: atom_id res chain seq x y z
N MET A 1 34.50 9.97 24.47
CA MET A 1 33.15 9.42 24.37
C MET A 1 33.05 8.72 23.01
N PRO A 2 32.65 7.43 22.93
CA PRO A 2 32.41 6.82 21.63
C PRO A 2 31.33 7.64 20.91
N ALA A 3 31.57 7.98 19.64
CA ALA A 3 30.57 8.60 18.81
C ALA A 3 29.31 7.72 18.87
N ALA A 4 28.15 8.33 19.16
CA ALA A 4 26.89 7.60 19.12
C ALA A 4 26.81 6.96 17.72
N ALA A 5 26.67 5.63 17.68
CA ALA A 5 26.54 4.91 16.42
C ALA A 5 25.36 5.55 15.65
N ALA A 6 25.62 5.95 14.40
CA ALA A 6 24.59 6.59 13.58
C ALA A 6 23.35 5.67 13.51
N ARG A 7 22.18 6.23 13.72
CA ARG A 7 20.90 5.48 13.68
C ARG A 7 20.70 4.86 12.27
N PRO A 8 20.51 3.54 12.13
CA PRO A 8 20.30 2.93 10.81
C PRO A 8 19.14 3.60 10.06
N PRO A 9 19.27 3.90 8.75
CA PRO A 9 18.17 4.46 7.98
C PRO A 9 17.00 3.47 7.85
N VAL A 10 15.77 3.99 7.71
CA VAL A 10 14.68 3.19 7.14
C VAL A 10 14.90 3.15 5.63
N VAL A 11 15.12 1.94 5.08
CA VAL A 11 15.27 1.74 3.64
C VAL A 11 13.90 1.37 3.07
N ALA A 12 13.29 2.23 2.26
CA ALA A 12 11.99 1.99 1.66
C ALA A 12 12.15 1.53 0.21
N VAL A 13 11.74 0.30 -0.10
CA VAL A 13 11.72 -0.26 -1.46
C VAL A 13 10.32 -0.11 -2.05
N VAL A 14 10.17 0.81 -3.00
CA VAL A 14 8.88 1.22 -3.57
C VAL A 14 8.79 1.01 -5.08
N GLY A 15 7.60 1.14 -5.64
CA GLY A 15 7.37 1.01 -7.08
C GLY A 15 6.14 0.19 -7.41
N ALA A 16 5.91 -0.04 -8.71
CA ALA A 16 4.76 -0.79 -9.20
C ALA A 16 4.80 -2.27 -8.78
N THR A 17 3.64 -2.92 -8.79
CA THR A 17 3.58 -4.39 -8.65
C THR A 17 4.38 -5.06 -9.77
N ALA A 18 4.88 -6.28 -9.55
CA ALA A 18 5.68 -7.07 -10.50
C ALA A 18 7.05 -6.48 -10.89
N THR A 19 7.58 -5.46 -10.19
CA THR A 19 8.93 -4.92 -10.44
C THR A 19 10.06 -5.66 -9.73
N GLY A 20 9.79 -6.59 -8.79
CA GLY A 20 10.83 -7.32 -8.06
C GLY A 20 11.17 -6.74 -6.68
N LYS A 21 10.33 -5.85 -6.14
CA LYS A 21 10.58 -5.19 -4.84
C LYS A 21 10.90 -6.15 -3.69
N SER A 22 10.15 -7.26 -3.58
CA SER A 22 10.33 -8.21 -2.48
C SER A 22 11.67 -8.90 -2.54
N ALA A 23 12.11 -9.33 -3.73
CA ALA A 23 13.42 -9.93 -3.90
C ALA A 23 14.57 -8.94 -3.56
N LEU A 24 14.45 -7.68 -4.02
CA LEU A 24 15.45 -6.66 -3.66
C LEU A 24 15.46 -6.42 -2.14
N ALA A 25 14.30 -6.41 -1.50
CA ALA A 25 14.24 -6.20 -0.05
C ALA A 25 14.88 -7.31 0.75
N VAL A 26 14.72 -8.58 0.33
CA VAL A 26 15.39 -9.73 0.96
C VAL A 26 16.90 -9.63 0.76
N ALA A 27 17.36 -9.32 -0.45
CA ALA A 27 18.79 -9.13 -0.72
C ALA A 27 19.41 -7.99 0.11
N LEU A 28 18.69 -6.85 0.24
CA LEU A 28 19.12 -5.74 1.10
C LEU A 28 19.10 -6.13 2.59
N ALA A 29 18.14 -6.94 3.02
CA ALA A 29 18.08 -7.41 4.40
C ALA A 29 19.29 -8.28 4.75
N HIS A 30 19.71 -9.16 3.85
CA HIS A 30 20.95 -9.92 4.04
C HIS A 30 22.20 -9.03 4.09
N ALA A 31 22.30 -8.05 3.19
CA ALA A 31 23.48 -7.17 3.10
C ALA A 31 23.58 -6.16 4.26
N LEU A 32 22.46 -5.74 4.84
CA LEU A 32 22.37 -4.68 5.85
C LEU A 32 22.02 -5.21 7.25
N ASP A 33 22.02 -6.52 7.48
CA ASP A 33 21.46 -7.17 8.68
C ASP A 33 20.07 -6.59 9.03
N GLY A 34 19.16 -6.62 8.04
CA GLY A 34 17.88 -5.94 8.12
C GLY A 34 16.70 -6.87 8.38
N GLU A 35 15.56 -6.26 8.68
CA GLU A 35 14.26 -6.93 8.79
C GLU A 35 13.24 -6.20 7.92
N VAL A 36 12.36 -6.96 7.26
CA VAL A 36 11.37 -6.42 6.33
C VAL A 36 10.07 -6.06 7.04
N VAL A 37 9.56 -4.86 6.78
CA VAL A 37 8.22 -4.40 7.17
C VAL A 37 7.37 -4.29 5.91
N ASN A 38 6.32 -5.10 5.81
CA ASN A 38 5.41 -5.07 4.68
C ASN A 38 4.52 -3.83 4.70
N GLY A 39 4.46 -3.11 3.59
CA GLY A 39 3.60 -1.94 3.36
C GLY A 39 2.53 -2.17 2.28
N ASP A 40 2.24 -3.43 1.92
CA ASP A 40 1.13 -3.78 1.04
C ASP A 40 -0.09 -4.19 1.87
N ALA A 41 -1.15 -3.37 1.81
CA ALA A 41 -2.35 -3.56 2.61
C ALA A 41 -3.06 -4.90 2.38
N LEU A 42 -2.92 -5.49 1.18
CA LEU A 42 -3.57 -6.77 0.87
C LEU A 42 -2.82 -7.96 1.47
N GLN A 43 -1.53 -7.83 1.74
CA GLN A 43 -0.74 -8.87 2.39
C GLN A 43 -0.89 -8.87 3.93
N PHE A 44 -1.62 -7.92 4.50
CA PHE A 44 -2.01 -7.96 5.91
C PHE A 44 -2.98 -9.09 6.23
N TYR A 45 -3.74 -9.55 5.22
CA TYR A 45 -4.83 -10.51 5.42
C TYR A 45 -4.34 -11.95 5.44
N ARG A 46 -4.76 -12.71 6.48
CA ARG A 46 -4.51 -14.15 6.58
C ARG A 46 -5.19 -14.88 5.44
N GLY A 47 -4.46 -15.81 4.82
CA GLY A 47 -4.98 -16.65 3.75
C GLY A 47 -5.12 -15.97 2.38
N MET A 48 -4.85 -14.67 2.27
CA MET A 48 -4.71 -13.97 0.98
C MET A 48 -3.26 -14.06 0.51
N ASP A 49 -2.84 -15.21 0.05
CA ASP A 49 -1.44 -15.52 -0.24
C ASP A 49 -1.15 -15.52 -1.74
N VAL A 50 -1.86 -16.35 -2.49
CA VAL A 50 -1.68 -16.49 -3.94
C VAL A 50 -2.06 -15.20 -4.66
N GLY A 51 -3.26 -14.67 -4.41
CA GLY A 51 -3.77 -13.49 -5.10
C GLY A 51 -3.03 -12.20 -4.78
N THR A 52 -2.31 -12.13 -3.67
CA THR A 52 -1.45 -10.99 -3.31
C THR A 52 0.01 -11.22 -3.68
N ALA A 53 0.37 -12.43 -4.13
CA ALA A 53 1.74 -12.93 -4.25
C ALA A 53 2.57 -12.59 -3.00
N LYS A 54 2.03 -12.98 -1.86
CA LYS A 54 2.72 -12.87 -0.58
C LYS A 54 3.99 -13.70 -0.60
N VAL A 55 5.11 -13.14 -0.13
CA VAL A 55 6.38 -13.87 -0.08
C VAL A 55 6.25 -15.13 0.75
N THR A 56 6.55 -16.26 0.15
CA THR A 56 6.57 -17.57 0.81
C THR A 56 7.69 -17.64 1.83
N GLN A 57 7.61 -18.61 2.75
CA GLN A 57 8.68 -18.82 3.73
C GLN A 57 10.04 -19.11 3.06
N ALA A 58 10.04 -19.80 1.92
CA ALA A 58 11.26 -20.07 1.16
C ALA A 58 11.85 -18.78 0.56
N GLU A 59 10.99 -17.91 -0.02
CA GLU A 59 11.42 -16.64 -0.62
C GLU A 59 11.89 -15.62 0.42
N ARG A 60 11.52 -15.77 1.70
CA ARG A 60 12.03 -14.91 2.79
C ARG A 60 13.48 -15.22 3.15
N GLU A 61 14.02 -16.38 2.77
CA GLU A 61 15.41 -16.79 3.00
C GLU A 61 15.87 -16.58 4.46
N GLY A 62 14.99 -16.80 5.44
CA GLY A 62 15.27 -16.60 6.86
C GLY A 62 15.18 -15.14 7.34
N VAL A 63 14.96 -14.17 6.46
CA VAL A 63 14.75 -12.76 6.84
C VAL A 63 13.44 -12.59 7.57
N PRO A 64 13.43 -11.95 8.78
CA PRO A 64 12.20 -11.65 9.48
C PRO A 64 11.32 -10.68 8.66
N HIS A 65 10.04 -11.03 8.51
CA HIS A 65 9.03 -10.20 7.86
C HIS A 65 7.92 -9.85 8.84
N HIS A 66 7.61 -8.56 8.94
CA HIS A 66 6.58 -8.02 9.81
C HIS A 66 5.40 -7.49 9.00
N GLN A 67 4.24 -7.32 9.62
CA GLN A 67 3.00 -6.84 8.97
C GLN A 67 2.54 -7.77 7.83
N LEU A 68 2.73 -9.06 7.98
CA LEU A 68 2.07 -10.10 7.19
C LEU A 68 1.09 -10.84 8.09
N ASP A 69 -0.06 -11.23 7.57
CA ASP A 69 -1.06 -12.06 8.28
C ASP A 69 -1.55 -11.47 9.62
N VAL A 70 -1.72 -10.16 9.68
CA VAL A 70 -2.12 -9.44 10.89
C VAL A 70 -3.63 -9.17 10.99
N LEU A 71 -4.37 -9.33 9.89
CA LEU A 71 -5.82 -9.09 9.79
C LEU A 71 -6.54 -10.33 9.26
N ASP A 72 -7.79 -10.49 9.65
CA ASP A 72 -8.72 -11.44 9.02
C ASP A 72 -9.47 -10.74 7.87
N VAL A 73 -9.90 -11.49 6.84
CA VAL A 73 -10.43 -10.92 5.60
C VAL A 73 -11.70 -10.10 5.79
N GLY A 74 -12.46 -10.32 6.86
CA GLY A 74 -13.63 -9.51 7.22
C GLY A 74 -13.29 -8.15 7.81
N GLN A 75 -12.04 -7.91 8.24
CA GLN A 75 -11.63 -6.68 8.90
C GLN A 75 -11.25 -5.58 7.89
N GLU A 76 -11.36 -4.33 8.32
CA GLU A 76 -10.92 -3.19 7.52
C GLU A 76 -9.46 -2.84 7.81
N ALA A 77 -8.63 -2.72 6.77
CA ALA A 77 -7.26 -2.25 6.90
C ALA A 77 -7.25 -0.73 7.15
N SER A 78 -6.71 -0.32 8.29
CA SER A 78 -6.57 1.08 8.68
C SER A 78 -5.17 1.60 8.41
N VAL A 79 -5.07 2.70 7.66
CA VAL A 79 -3.79 3.38 7.39
C VAL A 79 -3.18 3.96 8.67
N ALA A 80 -4.02 4.45 9.59
CA ALA A 80 -3.57 5.01 10.87
C ALA A 80 -3.00 3.90 11.79
N ALA A 81 -3.68 2.75 11.88
CA ALA A 81 -3.17 1.61 12.65
C ALA A 81 -1.85 1.09 12.07
N PHE A 82 -1.75 1.03 10.74
CA PHE A 82 -0.51 0.65 10.07
C PHE A 82 0.63 1.65 10.36
N GLN A 83 0.36 2.96 10.31
CA GLN A 83 1.37 3.98 10.62
C GLN A 83 1.99 3.74 11.99
N SER A 84 1.16 3.59 13.02
CA SER A 84 1.64 3.32 14.38
C SER A 84 2.46 2.03 14.43
N ALA A 85 1.91 0.92 13.94
CA ALA A 85 2.57 -0.37 13.97
C ALA A 85 3.91 -0.38 13.18
N ALA A 86 3.96 0.27 12.01
CA ALA A 86 5.18 0.34 11.22
C ALA A 86 6.28 1.16 11.91
N ARG A 87 5.95 2.30 12.53
CA ARG A 87 6.90 3.14 13.27
C ARG A 87 7.42 2.44 14.51
N ASP A 88 6.55 1.78 15.28
CA ASP A 88 6.94 0.97 16.43
C ASP A 88 7.90 -0.16 16.01
N LEU A 89 7.65 -0.80 14.86
CA LEU A 89 8.55 -1.82 14.31
C LEU A 89 9.90 -1.25 13.89
N PHE A 90 9.93 -0.07 13.26
CA PHE A 90 11.21 0.58 12.92
C PHE A 90 12.07 0.82 14.15
N ASP A 91 11.46 1.30 15.24
CA ASP A 91 12.19 1.53 16.49
C ASP A 91 12.64 0.21 17.15
N GLN A 92 11.81 -0.82 17.14
CA GLN A 92 12.16 -2.14 17.66
C GLN A 92 13.29 -2.79 16.85
N ILE A 93 13.28 -2.69 15.53
CA ILE A 93 14.32 -3.23 14.64
C ILE A 93 15.65 -2.49 14.90
N ARG A 94 15.60 -1.16 14.97
CA ARG A 94 16.76 -0.33 15.30
C ARG A 94 17.33 -0.60 16.69
N ALA A 95 16.46 -0.84 17.68
CA ALA A 95 16.87 -1.18 19.03
C ALA A 95 17.67 -2.51 19.10
N ARG A 96 17.45 -3.40 18.11
CA ARG A 96 18.26 -4.62 17.92
C ARG A 96 19.53 -4.39 17.11
N GLY A 97 19.84 -3.15 16.73
CA GLY A 97 20.99 -2.81 15.89
C GLY A 97 20.80 -3.11 14.41
N ARG A 98 19.58 -3.45 13.99
CA ARG A 98 19.25 -3.87 12.62
C ARG A 98 18.65 -2.74 11.77
N THR A 99 18.66 -2.95 10.45
CA THR A 99 18.13 -1.99 9.48
C THR A 99 16.67 -2.30 9.15
N PRO A 100 15.71 -1.38 9.41
CA PRO A 100 14.33 -1.57 8.97
C PRO A 100 14.18 -1.34 7.47
N ILE A 101 13.57 -2.31 6.77
CA ILE A 101 13.35 -2.26 5.32
C ILE A 101 11.84 -2.28 5.06
N LEU A 102 11.28 -1.14 4.68
CA LEU A 102 9.87 -1.00 4.31
C LEU A 102 9.68 -1.40 2.85
N VAL A 103 8.78 -2.34 2.56
CA VAL A 103 8.48 -2.77 1.19
C VAL A 103 7.02 -2.55 0.87
N GLY A 104 6.71 -1.78 -0.17
CA GLY A 104 5.32 -1.59 -0.55
C GLY A 104 5.11 -0.89 -1.88
N GLY A 105 3.96 -1.20 -2.51
CA GLY A 105 3.45 -0.50 -3.69
C GLY A 105 2.31 0.46 -3.38
N SER A 106 1.82 0.50 -2.16
CA SER A 106 0.71 1.35 -1.73
C SER A 106 1.22 2.70 -1.25
N GLY A 107 1.24 3.71 -2.13
CA GLY A 107 1.85 5.00 -1.85
C GLY A 107 1.32 5.69 -0.60
N LEU A 108 0.02 5.54 -0.28
CA LEU A 108 -0.54 6.09 0.95
C LEU A 108 0.04 5.42 2.20
N TYR A 109 0.19 4.09 2.19
CA TYR A 109 0.76 3.34 3.32
C TYR A 109 2.25 3.65 3.51
N VAL A 110 3.01 3.71 2.42
CA VAL A 110 4.43 4.12 2.46
C VAL A 110 4.57 5.51 3.06
N ARG A 111 3.77 6.48 2.59
CA ARG A 111 3.81 7.84 3.15
C ARG A 111 3.35 7.90 4.60
N ALA A 112 2.34 7.14 4.98
CA ALA A 112 1.91 7.05 6.37
C ALA A 112 3.04 6.58 7.27
N ALA A 113 3.78 5.57 6.87
CA ALA A 113 4.92 5.08 7.64
C ALA A 113 6.07 6.11 7.75
N LEU A 114 6.37 6.82 6.65
CA LEU A 114 7.58 7.62 6.54
C LEU A 114 7.40 9.12 6.81
N ASP A 115 6.27 9.70 6.38
CA ASP A 115 6.08 11.16 6.37
C ASP A 115 5.29 11.66 7.57
N VAL A 116 5.39 12.96 7.82
CA VAL A 116 4.48 13.67 8.72
C VAL A 116 3.08 13.60 8.11
N LEU A 117 2.22 12.79 8.69
CA LEU A 117 0.84 12.58 8.26
C LEU A 117 -0.07 12.44 9.47
N GLU A 118 -1.01 13.38 9.60
CA GLU A 118 -2.09 13.33 10.57
C GLU A 118 -3.30 12.60 9.99
N PHE A 119 -3.95 11.80 10.82
CA PHE A 119 -5.24 11.19 10.48
C PHE A 119 -6.35 11.91 11.23
N PRO A 120 -7.17 12.72 10.52
CA PRO A 120 -8.29 13.40 11.15
C PRO A 120 -9.33 12.36 11.62
N PRO A 121 -10.08 12.68 12.70
CA PRO A 121 -11.07 11.78 13.27
C PRO A 121 -12.14 11.39 12.26
N THR A 122 -12.85 10.32 12.56
CA THR A 122 -13.98 9.82 11.77
C THR A 122 -15.23 9.73 12.65
N ASP A 123 -16.38 10.05 12.07
CA ASP A 123 -17.70 9.84 12.69
C ASP A 123 -18.58 9.07 11.71
N PRO A 124 -18.85 7.77 11.96
CA PRO A 124 -19.66 6.95 11.08
C PRO A 124 -21.10 7.48 10.90
N ALA A 125 -21.68 8.13 11.93
CA ALA A 125 -23.04 8.67 11.84
C ALA A 125 -23.08 9.90 10.93
N LEU A 126 -22.15 10.85 11.11
CA LEU A 126 -22.02 12.02 10.25
C LEU A 126 -21.68 11.61 8.80
N ARG A 127 -20.83 10.61 8.62
CA ARG A 127 -20.52 10.09 7.29
C ARG A 127 -21.75 9.51 6.60
N ALA A 128 -22.53 8.67 7.28
CA ALA A 128 -23.75 8.10 6.74
C ALA A 128 -24.79 9.17 6.39
N GLU A 129 -24.92 10.23 7.19
CA GLU A 129 -25.77 11.39 6.89
C GLU A 129 -25.34 12.06 5.58
N LEU A 130 -24.05 12.36 5.43
CA LEU A 130 -23.49 13.00 4.23
C LEU A 130 -23.62 12.13 2.98
N GLU A 131 -23.41 10.81 3.11
CA GLU A 131 -23.60 9.85 2.02
C GLU A 131 -25.08 9.79 1.59
N ALA A 132 -26.01 9.70 2.54
CA ALA A 132 -27.43 9.72 2.25
C ALA A 132 -27.86 11.04 1.59
N ARG A 133 -27.29 12.17 2.01
CA ARG A 133 -27.52 13.47 1.38
C ARG A 133 -26.99 13.49 -0.06
N ALA A 134 -25.77 12.95 -0.29
CA ALA A 134 -25.19 12.82 -1.63
C ALA A 134 -26.07 12.00 -2.57
N GLN A 135 -26.70 10.92 -2.07
CA GLN A 135 -27.59 10.07 -2.85
C GLN A 135 -28.90 10.76 -3.20
N ARG A 136 -29.50 11.53 -2.27
CA ARG A 136 -30.79 12.21 -2.48
C ARG A 136 -30.67 13.46 -3.33
N GLU A 137 -29.66 14.28 -3.10
CA GLU A 137 -29.56 15.67 -3.60
C GLU A 137 -28.45 15.82 -4.67
N GLY A 138 -27.66 14.78 -4.90
CA GLY A 138 -26.48 14.86 -5.75
C GLY A 138 -25.32 15.58 -5.06
N LEU A 139 -24.23 15.77 -5.80
CA LEU A 139 -22.97 16.29 -5.24
C LEU A 139 -22.88 17.84 -5.25
N ALA A 140 -23.75 18.53 -5.97
CA ALA A 140 -23.62 19.98 -6.17
C ALA A 140 -23.70 20.77 -4.86
N GLY A 141 -24.67 20.45 -3.98
CA GLY A 141 -24.83 21.09 -2.69
C GLY A 141 -23.68 20.81 -1.73
N LEU A 142 -23.18 19.55 -1.71
CA LEU A 142 -22.02 19.17 -0.89
C LEU A 142 -20.73 19.87 -1.37
N ARG A 143 -20.55 20.02 -2.68
CA ARG A 143 -19.40 20.76 -3.24
C ARG A 143 -19.45 22.24 -2.91
N ALA A 144 -20.62 22.86 -2.98
CA ALA A 144 -20.79 24.28 -2.60
C ALA A 144 -20.46 24.48 -1.12
N GLU A 145 -20.91 23.57 -0.24
CA GLU A 145 -20.58 23.59 1.19
C GLU A 145 -19.07 23.38 1.42
N LEU A 146 -18.46 22.40 0.73
CA LEU A 146 -17.02 22.16 0.82
C LEU A 146 -16.23 23.38 0.31
N ALA A 147 -16.68 24.05 -0.74
CA ALA A 147 -16.03 25.25 -1.28
C ALA A 147 -15.99 26.41 -0.27
N ALA A 148 -17.00 26.50 0.59
CA ALA A 148 -17.02 27.49 1.67
C ALA A 148 -16.06 27.15 2.83
N LEU A 149 -15.81 25.86 3.10
CA LEU A 149 -14.96 25.38 4.19
C LEU A 149 -13.52 25.11 3.75
N ASP A 150 -13.34 24.61 2.53
CA ASP A 150 -12.07 24.22 1.95
C ASP A 150 -12.09 24.35 0.41
N PRO A 151 -11.87 25.55 -0.13
CA PRO A 151 -11.87 25.79 -1.58
C PRO A 151 -10.89 24.88 -2.34
N VAL A 152 -9.72 24.61 -1.74
CA VAL A 152 -8.66 23.79 -2.35
C VAL A 152 -9.16 22.35 -2.59
N SER A 153 -9.81 21.76 -1.60
CA SER A 153 -10.38 20.41 -1.74
C SER A 153 -11.58 20.38 -2.68
N ALA A 154 -12.43 21.39 -2.66
CA ALA A 154 -13.61 21.47 -3.53
C ALA A 154 -13.24 21.53 -5.03
N GLU A 155 -12.14 22.20 -5.38
CA GLU A 155 -11.61 22.24 -6.75
C GLU A 155 -11.03 20.89 -7.19
N ARG A 156 -10.31 20.22 -6.30
CA ARG A 156 -9.52 19.01 -6.62
C ARG A 156 -10.34 17.71 -6.57
N LEU A 157 -11.33 17.62 -5.68
CA LEU A 157 -12.09 16.39 -5.46
C LEU A 157 -13.30 16.32 -6.40
N GLN A 158 -13.43 15.15 -7.08
CA GLN A 158 -14.49 14.93 -8.06
C GLN A 158 -15.47 13.83 -7.65
N ASP A 159 -15.01 12.88 -6.81
CA ASP A 159 -15.81 11.73 -6.42
C ASP A 159 -16.55 11.95 -5.08
N ALA A 160 -17.74 11.33 -4.97
CA ALA A 160 -18.62 11.46 -3.82
C ALA A 160 -17.95 11.07 -2.49
N ARG A 161 -17.21 9.95 -2.48
CA ARG A 161 -16.57 9.43 -1.28
C ARG A 161 -15.56 10.43 -0.70
N ARG A 162 -14.75 11.05 -1.57
CA ARG A 162 -13.73 12.02 -1.14
C ARG A 162 -14.37 13.34 -0.71
N ILE A 163 -15.42 13.82 -1.38
CA ILE A 163 -16.15 15.02 -1.00
C ILE A 163 -16.82 14.82 0.37
N VAL A 164 -17.51 13.69 0.57
CA VAL A 164 -18.10 13.33 1.87
C VAL A 164 -17.04 13.30 2.96
N ARG A 165 -15.91 12.64 2.71
CA ARG A 165 -14.81 12.58 3.68
C ARG A 165 -14.22 13.96 4.01
N ALA A 166 -14.04 14.82 3.02
CA ALA A 166 -13.54 16.16 3.24
C ALA A 166 -14.51 16.99 4.10
N LEU A 167 -15.81 16.92 3.83
CA LEU A 167 -16.84 17.59 4.63
C LEU A 167 -16.89 17.04 6.06
N GLU A 168 -16.87 15.73 6.23
CA GLU A 168 -16.80 15.09 7.54
C GLU A 168 -15.63 15.66 8.37
N VAL A 169 -14.44 15.72 7.79
CA VAL A 169 -13.24 16.25 8.46
C VAL A 169 -13.41 17.74 8.80
N CYS A 170 -13.84 18.55 7.85
CA CYS A 170 -14.06 19.97 8.09
C CYS A 170 -15.05 20.21 9.25
N ARG A 171 -16.16 19.44 9.27
CA ARG A 171 -17.18 19.58 10.33
C ARG A 171 -16.70 19.09 11.70
N LEU A 172 -15.94 17.99 11.74
CA LEU A 172 -15.44 17.41 12.99
C LEU A 172 -14.30 18.23 13.61
N THR A 173 -13.46 18.81 12.79
CA THR A 173 -12.21 19.43 13.26
C THR A 173 -12.23 20.95 13.25
N GLY A 174 -13.16 21.56 12.51
CA GLY A 174 -13.14 23.00 12.22
C GLY A 174 -11.96 23.45 11.34
N ARG A 175 -11.14 22.51 10.84
CA ARG A 175 -9.98 22.77 9.97
C ARG A 175 -10.28 22.32 8.53
N PRO A 176 -9.75 22.99 7.49
CA PRO A 176 -9.85 22.52 6.12
C PRO A 176 -9.28 21.11 5.96
N PHE A 177 -9.91 20.24 5.16
CA PHE A 177 -9.37 18.92 4.86
C PHE A 177 -8.00 18.99 4.16
N SER A 178 -7.78 20.03 3.35
CA SER A 178 -6.49 20.30 2.71
C SER A 178 -5.35 20.52 3.71
N ALA A 179 -5.63 20.95 4.93
CA ALA A 179 -4.62 21.10 6.00
C ALA A 179 -4.08 19.76 6.53
N PHE A 180 -4.79 18.66 6.26
CA PHE A 180 -4.35 17.29 6.60
C PHE A 180 -3.69 16.57 5.42
N MET A 181 -3.48 17.27 4.30
CA MET A 181 -2.76 16.68 3.17
C MET A 181 -1.31 16.45 3.56
N PRO A 182 -0.79 15.23 3.33
CA PRO A 182 0.56 14.89 3.76
C PRO A 182 1.59 15.77 3.07
N GLU A 183 2.46 16.37 3.84
CA GLU A 183 3.67 17.01 3.34
C GLU A 183 4.71 15.95 2.97
N ARG A 184 5.57 16.23 1.97
CA ARG A 184 6.66 15.33 1.60
C ARG A 184 7.87 15.57 2.51
N THR A 185 7.64 15.42 3.79
CA THR A 185 8.64 15.61 4.85
C THR A 185 8.66 14.37 5.71
N TYR A 186 9.81 13.75 5.86
CA TYR A 186 9.94 12.59 6.74
C TYR A 186 9.63 12.96 8.19
N ALA A 187 8.94 12.08 8.86
CA ALA A 187 8.69 12.22 10.29
C ALA A 187 10.03 12.17 11.05
N PRO A 188 10.31 13.12 11.95
CA PRO A 188 11.61 13.19 12.65
C PRO A 188 11.98 11.89 13.38
N GLU A 189 10.97 11.21 13.93
CA GLU A 189 11.14 9.93 14.63
C GLU A 189 11.48 8.78 13.68
N VAL A 190 11.18 8.91 12.38
CA VAL A 190 11.47 7.87 11.38
C VAL A 190 12.83 8.09 10.72
N ALA A 191 13.27 9.34 10.61
CA ALA A 191 14.54 9.69 9.97
C ALA A 191 15.77 9.00 10.63
N PRO A 192 16.86 8.74 9.88
CA PRO A 192 17.02 8.95 8.44
C PRO A 192 16.25 7.93 7.58
N VAL A 193 15.92 8.33 6.35
CA VAL A 193 15.16 7.49 5.40
C VAL A 193 15.81 7.54 4.02
N VAL A 194 15.92 6.39 3.36
CA VAL A 194 16.33 6.27 1.96
C VAL A 194 15.19 5.59 1.19
N GLN A 195 14.70 6.21 0.11
CA GLN A 195 13.68 5.61 -0.74
C GLN A 195 14.26 5.15 -2.08
N LEU A 196 14.15 3.85 -2.35
CA LEU A 196 14.59 3.18 -3.57
C LEU A 196 13.36 2.80 -4.40
N GLY A 197 13.22 3.39 -5.57
CA GLY A 197 12.14 3.08 -6.51
C GLY A 197 12.59 2.09 -7.57
N LEU A 198 11.88 0.97 -7.75
CA LEU A 198 12.13 0.07 -8.87
C LEU A 198 11.26 0.42 -10.07
N ARG A 199 11.89 0.61 -11.23
CA ARG A 199 11.22 0.80 -12.51
C ARG A 199 11.56 -0.31 -13.50
N LEU A 200 10.62 -0.58 -14.38
CA LEU A 200 10.78 -1.48 -15.52
C LEU A 200 10.32 -0.78 -16.79
N ASP A 201 10.84 -1.25 -17.94
CA ASP A 201 10.21 -0.97 -19.22
C ASP A 201 8.73 -1.38 -19.20
N ARG A 202 7.88 -0.60 -19.86
CA ARG A 202 6.44 -0.80 -19.84
C ARG A 202 6.02 -2.13 -20.47
N ALA A 203 6.66 -2.55 -21.54
CA ALA A 203 6.34 -3.81 -22.21
C ALA A 203 6.70 -5.00 -21.31
N GLU A 204 7.87 -4.94 -20.67
CA GLU A 204 8.34 -5.94 -19.71
C GLU A 204 7.44 -6.00 -18.48
N LEU A 205 7.05 -4.86 -17.91
CA LEU A 205 6.11 -4.80 -16.79
C LEU A 205 4.77 -5.47 -17.14
N HIS A 206 4.25 -5.20 -18.35
CA HIS A 206 2.99 -5.79 -18.80
C HIS A 206 3.11 -7.31 -19.02
N ARG A 207 4.26 -7.79 -19.52
CA ARG A 207 4.55 -9.22 -19.66
C ARG A 207 4.61 -9.89 -18.29
N ARG A 208 5.33 -9.31 -17.33
CA ARG A 208 5.44 -9.84 -15.96
C ARG A 208 4.10 -9.87 -15.23
N ILE A 209 3.25 -8.86 -15.44
CA ILE A 209 1.89 -8.84 -14.87
C ILE A 209 1.06 -9.98 -15.43
N ALA A 210 1.08 -10.23 -16.75
CA ALA A 210 0.32 -11.33 -17.36
C ALA A 210 0.80 -12.68 -16.82
N ALA A 211 2.10 -12.95 -16.88
CA ALA A 211 2.70 -14.19 -16.37
C ALA A 211 2.44 -14.40 -14.86
N ARG A 212 2.35 -13.31 -14.08
CA ARG A 212 2.00 -13.39 -12.65
C ARG A 212 0.54 -13.83 -12.45
N VAL A 213 -0.40 -13.30 -13.23
CA VAL A 213 -1.82 -13.70 -13.14
C VAL A 213 -1.98 -15.16 -13.56
N GLU A 214 -1.35 -15.59 -14.66
CA GLU A 214 -1.33 -17.00 -15.09
C GLU A 214 -0.82 -17.92 -13.96
N ARG A 215 0.26 -17.54 -13.32
CA ARG A 215 0.83 -18.29 -12.20
C ARG A 215 -0.12 -18.35 -10.99
N MET A 216 -0.75 -17.23 -10.62
CA MET A 216 -1.75 -17.20 -9.55
C MET A 216 -2.91 -18.17 -9.80
N LEU A 217 -3.38 -18.27 -11.05
CA LEU A 217 -4.43 -19.22 -11.42
C LEU A 217 -3.94 -20.67 -11.30
N ALA A 218 -2.73 -20.96 -11.80
CA ALA A 218 -2.12 -22.28 -11.71
C ALA A 218 -1.83 -22.71 -10.25
N GLU A 219 -1.54 -21.74 -9.36
CA GLU A 219 -1.34 -21.95 -7.93
C GLU A 219 -2.64 -22.02 -7.12
N GLY A 220 -3.81 -21.90 -7.76
CA GLY A 220 -5.11 -22.12 -7.16
C GLY A 220 -5.75 -20.86 -6.56
N LEU A 221 -5.63 -19.71 -7.22
CA LEU A 221 -6.29 -18.46 -6.77
C LEU A 221 -7.81 -18.64 -6.57
N LEU A 222 -8.51 -19.36 -7.45
CA LEU A 222 -9.94 -19.59 -7.28
C LEU A 222 -10.24 -20.42 -6.02
N ASP A 223 -9.43 -21.43 -5.74
CA ASP A 223 -9.58 -22.24 -4.53
C ASP A 223 -9.24 -21.46 -3.26
N GLU A 224 -8.27 -20.54 -3.33
CA GLU A 224 -8.00 -19.61 -2.23
C GLU A 224 -9.22 -18.73 -1.94
N VAL A 225 -9.82 -18.13 -2.98
CA VAL A 225 -11.03 -17.31 -2.82
C VAL A 225 -12.19 -18.12 -2.28
N ARG A 226 -12.40 -19.34 -2.77
CA ARG A 226 -13.46 -20.25 -2.28
C ARG A 226 -13.30 -20.58 -0.79
N ARG A 227 -12.06 -20.79 -0.32
CA ARG A 227 -11.78 -21.05 1.11
C ARG A 227 -12.04 -19.83 1.99
N LEU A 228 -11.84 -18.63 1.47
CA LEU A 228 -12.05 -17.38 2.20
C LEU A 228 -13.50 -16.88 2.13
N ASP A 229 -14.28 -17.35 1.15
CA ASP A 229 -15.69 -16.98 0.94
C ASP A 229 -16.63 -17.80 1.84
N VAL A 230 -16.40 -17.68 3.16
CA VAL A 230 -17.25 -18.34 4.17
C VAL A 230 -18.43 -17.43 4.56
N PRO A 231 -19.58 -18.00 4.95
CA PRO A 231 -20.71 -17.23 5.46
C PRO A 231 -20.36 -16.47 6.76
N GLY A 232 -20.96 -15.31 6.93
CA GLY A 232 -20.82 -14.52 8.17
C GLY A 232 -19.77 -13.40 8.10
N PRO A 233 -19.61 -12.66 9.19
CA PRO A 233 -18.83 -11.42 9.22
C PRO A 233 -17.33 -11.61 8.98
N GLU A 234 -16.84 -12.83 9.16
CA GLU A 234 -15.42 -13.18 8.96
C GLU A 234 -15.12 -13.55 7.50
N GLY A 235 -16.15 -13.70 6.64
CA GLY A 235 -15.98 -14.09 5.26
C GLY A 235 -15.47 -12.95 4.36
N LEU A 236 -14.79 -13.33 3.29
CA LEU A 236 -14.20 -12.42 2.32
C LEU A 236 -15.17 -11.37 1.80
N ARG A 237 -16.43 -11.74 1.51
CA ARG A 237 -17.45 -10.83 0.96
C ARG A 237 -17.80 -9.68 1.89
N GLN A 238 -17.66 -9.87 3.20
CA GLN A 238 -17.97 -8.85 4.19
C GLN A 238 -16.83 -7.88 4.42
N GLY A 239 -15.62 -8.26 4.02
CA GLY A 239 -14.43 -7.42 4.17
C GLY A 239 -14.45 -6.24 3.19
N PRO A 240 -14.54 -5.00 3.66
CA PRO A 240 -14.69 -3.82 2.80
C PRO A 240 -13.47 -3.57 1.91
N THR A 241 -12.30 -4.09 2.30
CA THR A 241 -11.04 -3.98 1.56
C THR A 241 -10.73 -5.26 0.79
N ALA A 242 -10.80 -6.42 1.47
CA ALA A 242 -10.37 -7.69 0.91
C ALA A 242 -11.24 -8.14 -0.27
N SER A 243 -12.58 -7.99 -0.18
CA SER A 243 -13.52 -8.37 -1.26
C SER A 243 -13.31 -7.61 -2.56
N ARG A 244 -12.74 -6.40 -2.49
CA ARG A 244 -12.49 -5.51 -3.63
C ARG A 244 -11.06 -5.61 -4.17
N ALA A 245 -10.25 -6.48 -3.58
CA ALA A 245 -8.89 -6.70 -4.03
C ALA A 245 -8.86 -7.24 -5.46
N ILE A 246 -7.92 -6.73 -6.27
CA ILE A 246 -7.74 -7.20 -7.65
C ILE A 246 -7.38 -8.68 -7.62
N GLY A 247 -8.03 -9.47 -8.45
CA GLY A 247 -7.99 -10.92 -8.45
C GLY A 247 -9.12 -11.52 -7.61
N TYR A 248 -9.32 -11.09 -6.38
CA TYR A 248 -10.36 -11.61 -5.50
C TYR A 248 -11.76 -11.22 -5.97
N ALA A 249 -11.98 -9.96 -6.31
CA ALA A 249 -13.27 -9.50 -6.84
C ALA A 249 -13.66 -10.26 -8.13
N GLN A 250 -12.70 -10.53 -9.01
CA GLN A 250 -12.95 -11.29 -10.23
C GLN A 250 -13.25 -12.76 -9.96
N MET A 251 -12.54 -13.39 -9.02
CA MET A 251 -12.80 -14.79 -8.65
C MET A 251 -14.12 -14.94 -7.88
N LEU A 252 -14.54 -13.96 -7.09
CA LEU A 252 -15.89 -13.94 -6.51
C LEU A 252 -16.96 -13.92 -7.61
N ALA A 253 -16.79 -13.12 -8.67
CA ALA A 253 -17.71 -13.11 -9.81
C ALA A 253 -17.73 -14.45 -10.57
N VAL A 254 -16.61 -15.20 -10.59
CA VAL A 254 -16.61 -16.59 -11.11
C VAL A 254 -17.43 -17.51 -10.21
N LEU A 255 -17.30 -17.41 -8.90
CA LEU A 255 -18.10 -18.21 -7.95
C LEU A 255 -19.61 -17.90 -8.04
N ASP A 256 -19.96 -16.66 -8.40
CA ASP A 256 -21.34 -16.22 -8.61
C ASP A 256 -21.88 -16.62 -10.01
N GLY A 257 -21.04 -17.18 -10.88
CA GLY A 257 -21.44 -17.55 -12.25
C GLY A 257 -21.58 -16.36 -13.21
N GLU A 258 -21.08 -15.19 -12.83
CA GLU A 258 -21.09 -13.96 -13.63
C GLU A 258 -19.96 -13.92 -14.67
N LEU A 259 -18.85 -14.57 -14.38
CA LEU A 259 -17.66 -14.64 -15.23
C LEU A 259 -17.16 -16.07 -15.37
N THR A 260 -16.54 -16.38 -16.50
CA THR A 260 -15.66 -17.54 -16.65
C THR A 260 -14.29 -17.24 -16.02
N GLU A 261 -13.52 -18.26 -15.67
CA GLU A 261 -12.15 -18.07 -15.16
C GLU A 261 -11.25 -17.33 -16.17
N ALA A 262 -11.42 -17.56 -17.47
CA ALA A 262 -10.67 -16.87 -18.51
C ALA A 262 -10.99 -15.36 -18.55
N GLU A 263 -12.27 -15.01 -18.49
CA GLU A 263 -12.68 -13.58 -18.42
C GLU A 263 -12.19 -12.91 -17.15
N ALA A 264 -12.25 -13.60 -16.02
CA ALA A 264 -11.74 -13.12 -14.73
C ALA A 264 -10.22 -12.89 -14.78
N ALA A 265 -9.46 -13.80 -15.42
CA ALA A 265 -8.03 -13.65 -15.66
C ALA A 265 -7.72 -12.38 -16.47
N ASP A 266 -8.38 -12.20 -17.60
CA ASP A 266 -8.19 -11.04 -18.48
C ASP A 266 -8.52 -9.74 -17.76
N GLN A 267 -9.63 -9.70 -17.02
CA GLN A 267 -10.01 -8.54 -16.22
C GLN A 267 -8.98 -8.25 -15.12
N THR A 268 -8.43 -9.28 -14.48
CA THR A 268 -7.40 -9.16 -13.45
C THR A 268 -6.12 -8.58 -14.04
N VAL A 269 -5.67 -9.03 -15.22
CA VAL A 269 -4.52 -8.46 -15.92
C VAL A 269 -4.73 -6.97 -16.23
N VAL A 270 -5.89 -6.62 -16.79
CA VAL A 270 -6.22 -5.22 -17.13
C VAL A 270 -6.27 -4.35 -15.88
N ALA A 271 -6.92 -4.80 -14.81
CA ALA A 271 -7.01 -4.08 -13.54
C ALA A 271 -5.63 -3.89 -12.90
N THR A 272 -4.78 -4.92 -12.94
CA THR A 272 -3.41 -4.88 -12.41
C THR A 272 -2.52 -3.91 -13.19
N ARG A 273 -2.61 -3.87 -14.53
CA ARG A 273 -1.88 -2.87 -15.36
C ARG A 273 -2.30 -1.44 -15.01
N ARG A 274 -3.60 -1.19 -14.81
CA ARG A 274 -4.11 0.12 -14.38
C ARG A 274 -3.61 0.47 -12.97
N PHE A 275 -3.58 -0.49 -12.08
CA PHE A 275 -3.06 -0.31 -10.72
C PHE A 275 -1.56 0.01 -10.74
N ALA A 276 -0.74 -0.75 -11.47
CA ALA A 276 0.68 -0.50 -11.62
C ALA A 276 0.98 0.91 -12.15
N ARG A 277 0.22 1.38 -13.15
CA ARG A 277 0.35 2.76 -13.65
C ARG A 277 0.05 3.82 -12.59
N ARG A 278 -0.99 3.60 -11.75
CA ARG A 278 -1.30 4.52 -10.64
C ARG A 278 -0.18 4.53 -9.59
N GLN A 279 0.38 3.37 -9.25
CA GLN A 279 1.52 3.27 -8.34
C GLN A 279 2.72 4.05 -8.87
N GLU A 280 3.06 3.85 -10.13
CA GLU A 280 4.18 4.53 -10.78
C GLU A 280 3.99 6.06 -10.78
N THR A 281 2.80 6.53 -11.15
CA THR A 281 2.46 7.96 -11.13
C THR A 281 2.59 8.54 -9.72
N TRP A 282 2.18 7.78 -8.70
CA TRP A 282 2.28 8.22 -7.30
C TRP A 282 3.73 8.41 -6.85
N PHE A 283 4.57 7.39 -7.08
CA PHE A 283 5.97 7.45 -6.64
C PHE A 283 6.82 8.41 -7.47
N ARG A 284 6.54 8.57 -8.77
CA ARG A 284 7.23 9.57 -9.61
C ARG A 284 7.01 11.02 -9.14
N ALA A 285 5.91 11.28 -8.48
CA ALA A 285 5.64 12.61 -7.93
C ALA A 285 6.45 12.93 -6.67
N ASP A 286 7.19 11.96 -6.11
CA ASP A 286 8.05 12.17 -4.94
C ASP A 286 9.51 12.28 -5.38
N PRO A 287 10.13 13.49 -5.29
CA PRO A 287 11.50 13.70 -5.73
C PRO A 287 12.55 13.02 -4.82
N ARG A 288 12.16 12.51 -3.66
CA ARG A 288 13.05 11.81 -2.73
C ARG A 288 13.30 10.34 -3.13
N VAL A 289 12.55 9.82 -4.09
CA VAL A 289 12.72 8.45 -4.58
C VAL A 289 13.89 8.40 -5.56
N VAL A 290 14.90 7.61 -5.22
CA VAL A 290 16.01 7.28 -6.12
C VAL A 290 15.58 6.08 -6.98
N TRP A 291 15.49 6.28 -8.29
CA TRP A 291 14.99 5.26 -9.21
C TRP A 291 16.11 4.36 -9.73
N LEU A 292 15.94 3.06 -9.52
CA LEU A 292 16.81 1.99 -10.00
C LEU A 292 16.13 1.23 -11.14
N ASP A 293 16.92 0.79 -12.13
CA ASP A 293 16.43 -0.10 -13.17
C ASP A 293 16.37 -1.53 -12.63
N ALA A 294 15.16 -2.11 -12.59
CA ALA A 294 14.98 -3.48 -12.11
C ALA A 294 15.56 -4.56 -13.04
N GLN A 295 16.06 -4.17 -14.22
CA GLN A 295 16.78 -5.02 -15.18
C GLN A 295 18.29 -4.68 -15.25
N GLY A 296 18.77 -3.74 -14.41
CA GLY A 296 20.17 -3.41 -14.30
C GLY A 296 21.03 -4.63 -13.95
N GLU A 297 22.29 -4.61 -14.38
CA GLU A 297 23.23 -5.74 -14.18
C GLU A 297 23.43 -6.07 -12.69
N ASP A 298 23.45 -5.07 -11.81
CA ASP A 298 23.58 -5.27 -10.37
C ASP A 298 22.74 -4.24 -9.57
N VAL A 299 21.43 -4.41 -9.61
CA VAL A 299 20.47 -3.54 -8.89
C VAL A 299 20.71 -3.56 -7.37
N VAL A 300 21.25 -4.64 -6.82
CA VAL A 300 21.54 -4.75 -5.39
C VAL A 300 22.73 -3.86 -5.02
N ALA A 301 23.82 -3.91 -5.78
CA ALA A 301 24.99 -3.06 -5.54
C ALA A 301 24.65 -1.57 -5.71
N GLU A 302 23.86 -1.21 -6.74
CA GLU A 302 23.36 0.17 -6.90
C GLU A 302 22.53 0.61 -5.69
N ALA A 303 21.61 -0.23 -5.22
CA ALA A 303 20.79 0.06 -4.05
C ALA A 303 21.63 0.26 -2.79
N LEU A 304 22.63 -0.58 -2.55
CA LEU A 304 23.54 -0.45 -1.41
C LEU A 304 24.39 0.80 -1.49
N ALA A 305 24.86 1.19 -2.67
CA ALA A 305 25.59 2.45 -2.86
C ALA A 305 24.74 3.67 -2.52
N VAL A 306 23.45 3.67 -2.92
CA VAL A 306 22.51 4.75 -2.57
C VAL A 306 22.27 4.79 -1.05
N VAL A 307 22.09 3.63 -0.40
CA VAL A 307 21.90 3.58 1.06
C VAL A 307 23.13 4.12 1.79
N ALA A 308 24.32 3.74 1.37
CA ALA A 308 25.57 4.23 1.95
C ALA A 308 25.77 5.75 1.77
N GLY A 309 25.42 6.30 0.60
CA GLY A 309 25.50 7.73 0.31
C GLY A 309 24.39 8.58 0.96
N GLY A 310 23.22 8.00 1.24
CA GLY A 310 22.10 8.70 1.88
C GLY A 310 22.11 8.66 3.41
N ALA A 311 23.06 7.96 4.02
CA ALA A 311 23.26 7.90 5.47
C ALA A 311 24.14 9.07 6.01
N THR A 312 24.62 9.95 5.14
CA THR A 312 25.35 11.19 5.47
C THR A 312 24.41 12.38 5.46
#